data_ba06eecd75c3a4bcbf15ff4c841b741b
#
_entry.id   ba06eecd75c3a4bcbf15ff4c841b741b
#
_cell.length_a   1.000
_cell.length_b   1.000
_cell.length_c   1.000
_cell.angle_alpha   90.00
_cell.angle_beta   90.00
_cell.angle_gamma   90.00
#
_symmetry.space_group_name_H-M   'P 1'
#
loop_
_entity.id
_entity.type
_entity.pdbx_description
1 polymer ?
#
loop_
_entity_poly.entity_id
_entity_poly.type
_entity_poly.pdbx_seq_one_letter_code
_entity_poly.pdbx_strand_id
1 'polypeptide(L)'
;MAANEQYGRGFLTELPSPFRYGGQDLDPTESTGIISTMIPSGARVLDVGCGTGSVSRLIMDACHCTVFGIEPDTDRAAAATSKGVDVVGAKLIEELIPQLGPFDVVLFADVLEHLVDPFGTLRLAQRFLRGGGAVVASLPNVAHWTVRLNLLRGRFDYQPVGIMDATHLRWFTVRSLHLLFTQANYRIVETRASAGMWMQVYQVPPWQWIPRRALRKVLHGAAQAWPTLFGCQYVIRAEREL
;
A
#
# COMPACT_ATOMS: atom_id res chain seq x y z
N MET A 1 2.74 -37.35 8.64
CA MET A 1 1.69 -36.59 7.92
C MET A 1 0.69 -35.87 8.86
N ALA A 2 0.49 -36.30 10.10
CA ALA A 2 -0.52 -35.71 11.00
C ALA A 2 -0.15 -34.35 11.66
N ALA A 3 1.13 -33.96 11.74
CA ALA A 3 1.55 -32.72 12.39
C ALA A 3 1.26 -31.45 11.55
N ASN A 4 1.19 -31.57 10.22
CA ASN A 4 0.92 -30.44 9.32
C ASN A 4 -0.55 -30.00 9.28
N GLU A 5 -1.48 -30.87 9.65
CA GLU A 5 -2.91 -30.51 9.71
C GLU A 5 -3.27 -29.75 10.98
N GLN A 6 -2.52 -29.92 12.07
CA GLN A 6 -2.77 -29.31 13.37
C GLN A 6 -2.35 -27.81 13.42
N TYR A 7 -1.34 -27.40 12.63
CA TYR A 7 -0.82 -26.02 12.63
C TYR A 7 -1.23 -25.19 11.41
N GLY A 8 -2.01 -25.76 10.51
CA GLY A 8 -2.42 -25.08 9.27
C GLY A 8 -1.26 -24.93 8.27
N ARG A 9 -1.53 -24.28 7.14
CA ARG A 9 -0.50 -23.97 6.12
C ARG A 9 0.31 -22.71 6.51
N GLY A 10 0.86 -22.66 7.72
CA GLY A 10 1.39 -21.44 8.34
C GLY A 10 2.70 -20.91 7.77
N PHE A 11 3.49 -21.77 7.10
CA PHE A 11 4.72 -21.35 6.43
C PHE A 11 4.60 -21.59 4.93
N LEU A 12 4.77 -20.53 4.15
CA LEU A 12 4.93 -20.66 2.70
C LEU A 12 6.31 -21.26 2.44
N THR A 13 6.34 -22.40 1.75
CA THR A 13 7.57 -23.06 1.33
C THR A 13 8.24 -22.35 0.15
N GLU A 14 7.48 -21.53 -0.55
CA GLU A 14 7.94 -20.70 -1.69
C GLU A 14 7.47 -19.27 -1.53
N LEU A 15 8.28 -18.31 -1.95
CA LEU A 15 7.88 -16.91 -1.98
C LEU A 15 6.74 -16.70 -2.99
N PRO A 16 5.74 -15.87 -2.66
CA PRO A 16 4.66 -15.56 -3.58
C PRO A 16 5.17 -14.92 -4.88
N SER A 17 4.45 -15.16 -5.98
CA SER A 17 4.78 -14.53 -7.27
C SER A 17 4.89 -13.00 -7.13
N PRO A 18 5.93 -12.37 -7.68
CA PRO A 18 6.08 -10.92 -7.66
C PRO A 18 4.99 -10.19 -8.47
N PHE A 19 4.26 -10.91 -9.35
CA PHE A 19 3.20 -10.36 -10.19
C PHE A 19 1.78 -10.50 -9.59
N ARG A 20 1.64 -10.98 -8.35
CA ARG A 20 0.35 -11.30 -7.70
C ARG A 20 -0.60 -10.10 -7.50
N TYR A 21 -0.09 -8.89 -7.52
CA TYR A 21 -0.86 -7.64 -7.31
C TYR A 21 -1.22 -6.89 -8.61
N GLY A 22 -1.28 -7.59 -9.75
CA GLY A 22 -1.57 -6.96 -11.06
C GLY A 22 -3.00 -6.47 -11.28
N GLY A 23 -3.96 -6.91 -10.48
CA GLY A 23 -5.40 -6.62 -10.64
C GLY A 23 -5.89 -5.46 -9.76
N GLN A 24 -5.36 -4.25 -9.96
CA GLN A 24 -5.83 -3.04 -9.27
C GLN A 24 -6.98 -2.37 -10.02
N ASP A 25 -7.82 -1.62 -9.30
CA ASP A 25 -8.89 -0.78 -9.86
C ASP A 25 -9.02 0.56 -9.09
N LEU A 26 -9.86 1.45 -9.60
CA LEU A 26 -10.14 2.76 -8.99
C LEU A 26 -11.41 2.75 -8.12
N ASP A 27 -11.77 1.61 -7.52
CA ASP A 27 -12.87 1.59 -6.56
C ASP A 27 -12.59 2.61 -5.43
N PRO A 28 -13.46 3.61 -5.22
CA PRO A 28 -13.21 4.67 -4.24
C PRO A 28 -13.19 4.18 -2.79
N THR A 29 -13.56 2.93 -2.55
CA THR A 29 -13.52 2.30 -1.23
C THR A 29 -12.25 1.47 -0.99
N GLU A 30 -11.39 1.33 -2.02
CA GLU A 30 -10.14 0.58 -1.96
C GLU A 30 -8.92 1.51 -2.04
N SER A 31 -7.73 1.00 -1.70
CA SER A 31 -6.52 1.81 -1.54
C SER A 31 -6.15 2.61 -2.77
N THR A 32 -6.15 2.01 -3.96
CA THR A 32 -5.78 2.71 -5.21
C THR A 32 -6.77 3.83 -5.56
N GLY A 33 -8.08 3.58 -5.39
CA GLY A 33 -9.09 4.62 -5.57
C GLY A 33 -8.96 5.76 -4.56
N ILE A 34 -8.61 5.47 -3.31
CA ILE A 34 -8.35 6.50 -2.29
C ILE A 34 -7.06 7.28 -2.65
N ILE A 35 -5.97 6.60 -3.04
CA ILE A 35 -4.71 7.23 -3.49
C ILE A 35 -5.00 8.25 -4.60
N SER A 36 -5.79 7.88 -5.60
CA SER A 36 -6.09 8.77 -6.73
C SER A 36 -6.75 10.08 -6.30
N THR A 37 -7.55 10.07 -5.21
CA THR A 37 -8.17 11.31 -4.68
C THR A 37 -7.20 12.21 -3.92
N MET A 38 -6.04 11.69 -3.51
CA MET A 38 -5.01 12.43 -2.76
C MET A 38 -3.90 13.00 -3.65
N ILE A 39 -3.90 12.65 -4.94
CA ILE A 39 -2.93 13.14 -5.94
C ILE A 39 -3.56 14.28 -6.72
N PRO A 40 -2.95 15.48 -6.75
CA PRO A 40 -3.45 16.60 -7.53
C PRO A 40 -3.43 16.30 -9.03
N SER A 41 -4.43 16.79 -9.77
CA SER A 41 -4.45 16.68 -11.23
C SER A 41 -3.23 17.39 -11.85
N GLY A 42 -2.61 16.74 -12.82
CA GLY A 42 -1.40 17.25 -13.48
C GLY A 42 -0.13 17.16 -12.65
N ALA A 43 -0.16 16.52 -11.49
CA ALA A 43 0.99 16.39 -10.60
C ALA A 43 2.14 15.60 -11.26
N ARG A 44 3.36 15.90 -10.85
CA ARG A 44 4.54 15.08 -11.10
C ARG A 44 4.76 14.14 -9.92
N VAL A 45 4.61 12.84 -10.14
CA VAL A 45 4.61 11.80 -9.10
C VAL A 45 5.84 10.91 -9.21
N LEU A 46 6.53 10.66 -8.10
CA LEU A 46 7.54 9.62 -7.98
C LEU A 46 6.91 8.41 -7.28
N ASP A 47 6.72 7.31 -7.99
CA ASP A 47 6.18 6.06 -7.46
C ASP A 47 7.34 5.14 -7.05
N VAL A 48 7.60 5.05 -5.75
CA VAL A 48 8.70 4.27 -5.20
C VAL A 48 8.24 2.84 -4.96
N GLY A 49 8.90 1.88 -5.60
CA GLY A 49 8.46 0.48 -5.62
C GLY A 49 7.23 0.30 -6.50
N CYS A 50 7.22 0.90 -7.69
CA CYS A 50 6.07 0.91 -8.58
C CYS A 50 5.63 -0.48 -9.07
N GLY A 51 6.40 -1.52 -8.78
CA GLY A 51 6.10 -2.90 -9.14
C GLY A 51 5.89 -3.05 -10.64
N THR A 52 4.78 -3.69 -11.01
CA THR A 52 4.40 -3.85 -12.42
C THR A 52 3.72 -2.61 -13.03
N GLY A 53 3.73 -1.46 -12.35
CA GLY A 53 3.13 -0.21 -12.82
C GLY A 53 1.59 -0.20 -12.83
N SER A 54 0.94 -1.14 -12.15
CA SER A 54 -0.54 -1.22 -12.18
C SER A 54 -1.20 -0.04 -11.50
N VAL A 55 -0.72 0.38 -10.32
CA VAL A 55 -1.18 1.58 -9.62
C VAL A 55 -0.78 2.83 -10.40
N SER A 56 0.50 2.92 -10.81
CA SER A 56 1.03 4.04 -11.60
C SER A 56 0.16 4.33 -12.81
N ARG A 57 -0.17 3.31 -13.61
CA ARG A 57 -1.01 3.48 -14.82
C ARG A 57 -2.38 4.04 -14.50
N LEU A 58 -3.04 3.51 -13.47
CA LEU A 58 -4.38 3.94 -13.06
C LEU A 58 -4.39 5.41 -12.59
N ILE A 59 -3.39 5.83 -11.82
CA ILE A 59 -3.31 7.23 -11.36
C ILE A 59 -2.93 8.19 -12.49
N MET A 60 -2.08 7.76 -13.46
CA MET A 60 -1.81 8.56 -14.67
C MET A 60 -3.09 8.90 -15.40
N ASP A 61 -3.95 7.89 -15.61
CA ASP A 61 -5.21 8.07 -16.33
C ASP A 61 -6.23 8.90 -15.54
N ALA A 62 -6.37 8.62 -14.23
CA ALA A 62 -7.38 9.26 -13.40
C ALA A 62 -7.04 10.71 -13.03
N CYS A 63 -5.76 10.98 -12.74
CA CYS A 63 -5.29 12.29 -12.27
C CYS A 63 -4.66 13.13 -13.38
N HIS A 64 -4.53 12.60 -14.60
CA HIS A 64 -3.79 13.25 -15.70
C HIS A 64 -2.37 13.68 -15.28
N CYS A 65 -1.74 12.89 -14.44
CA CYS A 65 -0.43 13.16 -13.85
C CYS A 65 0.70 12.43 -14.62
N THR A 66 1.94 12.90 -14.44
CA THR A 66 3.13 12.22 -14.94
C THR A 66 3.73 11.39 -13.82
N VAL A 67 3.96 10.10 -14.05
CA VAL A 67 4.54 9.19 -13.06
C VAL A 67 5.91 8.71 -13.49
N PHE A 68 6.87 8.83 -12.58
CA PHE A 68 8.20 8.22 -12.67
C PHE A 68 8.26 7.10 -11.65
N GLY A 69 8.59 5.89 -12.10
CA GLY A 69 8.69 4.72 -11.25
C GLY A 69 10.13 4.45 -10.79
N ILE A 70 10.29 3.96 -9.57
CA ILE A 70 11.52 3.32 -9.10
C ILE A 70 11.16 1.88 -8.74
N GLU A 71 11.82 0.89 -9.37
CA GLU A 71 11.58 -0.53 -9.11
C GLU A 71 12.90 -1.30 -9.26
N PRO A 72 13.42 -1.95 -8.20
CA PRO A 72 14.68 -2.67 -8.26
C PRO A 72 14.60 -4.02 -8.98
N ASP A 73 13.42 -4.62 -9.08
CA ASP A 73 13.23 -5.88 -9.80
C ASP A 73 13.09 -5.61 -11.30
N THR A 74 13.96 -6.20 -12.09
CA THR A 74 14.08 -5.94 -13.54
C THR A 74 12.84 -6.38 -14.31
N ASP A 75 12.21 -7.49 -13.93
CA ASP A 75 11.04 -8.02 -14.63
C ASP A 75 9.80 -7.17 -14.34
N ARG A 76 9.65 -6.73 -13.09
CA ARG A 76 8.58 -5.79 -12.71
C ARG A 76 8.78 -4.43 -13.35
N ALA A 77 10.00 -3.90 -13.36
CA ALA A 77 10.34 -2.65 -14.04
C ALA A 77 10.02 -2.71 -15.53
N ALA A 78 10.37 -3.80 -16.22
CA ALA A 78 10.02 -4.01 -17.62
C ALA A 78 8.50 -4.07 -17.85
N ALA A 79 7.76 -4.75 -16.94
CA ALA A 79 6.30 -4.78 -17.00
C ALA A 79 5.68 -3.39 -16.79
N ALA A 80 6.22 -2.56 -15.90
CA ALA A 80 5.76 -1.18 -15.70
C ALA A 80 6.04 -0.30 -16.92
N THR A 81 7.24 -0.43 -17.51
CA THR A 81 7.62 0.27 -18.75
C THR A 81 6.67 -0.09 -19.90
N SER A 82 6.29 -1.36 -20.02
CA SER A 82 5.31 -1.79 -21.05
C SER A 82 3.93 -1.16 -20.90
N LYS A 83 3.58 -0.67 -19.69
CA LYS A 83 2.35 0.09 -19.41
C LYS A 83 2.52 1.61 -19.57
N GLY A 84 3.67 2.06 -20.06
CA GLY A 84 3.95 3.47 -20.31
C GLY A 84 4.42 4.25 -19.08
N VAL A 85 4.87 3.59 -18.02
CA VAL A 85 5.53 4.23 -16.88
C VAL A 85 7.01 4.39 -17.19
N ASP A 86 7.54 5.58 -16.96
CA ASP A 86 8.99 5.84 -17.05
C ASP A 86 9.67 5.33 -15.78
N VAL A 87 10.50 4.27 -15.88
CA VAL A 87 11.00 3.52 -14.72
C VAL A 87 12.52 3.53 -14.66
N VAL A 88 13.05 3.81 -13.47
CA VAL A 88 14.45 3.60 -13.12
C VAL A 88 14.58 2.28 -12.36
N GLY A 89 15.39 1.36 -12.89
CA GLY A 89 15.68 0.04 -12.29
C GLY A 89 16.63 0.15 -11.09
N ALA A 90 16.18 0.73 -9.99
CA ALA A 90 17.00 1.00 -8.81
C ALA A 90 16.18 0.96 -7.51
N LYS A 91 16.87 1.04 -6.37
CA LYS A 91 16.27 1.45 -5.09
C LYS A 91 16.24 2.98 -5.01
N LEU A 92 15.39 3.53 -4.13
CA LEU A 92 15.41 4.95 -3.83
C LEU A 92 16.74 5.28 -3.11
N ILE A 93 17.59 6.04 -3.79
CA ILE A 93 18.90 6.48 -3.29
C ILE A 93 19.09 7.97 -3.60
N GLU A 94 19.98 8.61 -2.85
CA GLU A 94 20.21 10.07 -2.94
C GLU A 94 20.75 10.48 -4.32
N GLU A 95 21.56 9.65 -4.95
CA GLU A 95 22.17 9.88 -6.26
C GLU A 95 21.18 10.06 -7.40
N LEU A 96 19.92 9.65 -7.20
CA LEU A 96 18.84 9.87 -8.18
C LEU A 96 18.26 11.30 -8.13
N ILE A 97 18.50 12.08 -7.06
CA ILE A 97 17.92 13.43 -6.90
C ILE A 97 18.28 14.35 -8.08
N PRO A 98 19.56 14.48 -8.49
CA PRO A 98 19.91 15.36 -9.60
C PRO A 98 19.33 14.92 -10.94
N GLN A 99 19.05 13.63 -11.10
CA GLN A 99 18.57 13.05 -12.36
C GLN A 99 17.06 13.19 -12.53
N LEU A 100 16.31 12.98 -11.43
CA LEU A 100 14.85 12.93 -11.48
C LEU A 100 14.21 14.29 -11.17
N GLY A 101 14.88 15.16 -10.42
CA GLY A 101 14.37 16.47 -10.01
C GLY A 101 13.20 16.38 -9.00
N PRO A 102 12.63 17.53 -8.61
CA PRO A 102 11.60 17.57 -7.59
C PRO A 102 10.23 17.11 -8.09
N PHE A 103 9.46 16.52 -7.17
CA PHE A 103 8.12 15.99 -7.41
C PHE A 103 7.08 16.70 -6.54
N ASP A 104 5.83 16.70 -7.02
CA ASP A 104 4.66 17.14 -6.25
C ASP A 104 4.28 16.11 -5.21
N VAL A 105 4.38 14.83 -5.58
CA VAL A 105 4.02 13.71 -4.73
C VAL A 105 5.11 12.64 -4.83
N VAL A 106 5.51 12.08 -3.69
CA VAL A 106 6.20 10.80 -3.61
C VAL A 106 5.20 9.76 -3.11
N LEU A 107 4.97 8.72 -3.90
CA LEU A 107 4.01 7.66 -3.64
C LEU A 107 4.72 6.41 -3.13
N PHE A 108 4.17 5.80 -2.07
CA PHE A 108 4.51 4.47 -1.56
C PHE A 108 3.24 3.63 -1.51
N ALA A 109 2.91 2.94 -2.60
CA ALA A 109 1.73 2.07 -2.67
C ALA A 109 2.08 0.66 -2.20
N ASP A 110 1.81 0.36 -0.92
CA ASP A 110 2.12 -0.91 -0.27
C ASP A 110 3.61 -1.28 -0.39
N VAL A 111 4.48 -0.39 0.07
CA VAL A 111 5.95 -0.51 -0.04
C VAL A 111 6.65 -0.47 1.32
N LEU A 112 6.24 0.45 2.21
CA LEU A 112 6.97 0.72 3.45
C LEU A 112 7.02 -0.49 4.39
N GLU A 113 6.04 -1.38 4.33
CA GLU A 113 5.98 -2.64 5.08
C GLU A 113 7.02 -3.67 4.62
N HIS A 114 7.51 -3.55 3.40
CA HIS A 114 8.55 -4.42 2.83
C HIS A 114 9.97 -3.91 3.09
N LEU A 115 10.12 -2.71 3.65
CA LEU A 115 11.43 -2.10 3.86
C LEU A 115 12.03 -2.46 5.21
N VAL A 116 13.33 -2.68 5.23
CA VAL A 116 14.11 -2.84 6.47
C VAL A 116 14.13 -1.54 7.25
N ASP A 117 14.28 -0.39 6.55
CA ASP A 117 14.30 0.96 7.13
C ASP A 117 13.29 1.88 6.44
N PRO A 118 11.99 1.80 6.81
CA PRO A 118 10.98 2.70 6.28
C PRO A 118 11.17 4.16 6.76
N PHE A 119 11.75 4.35 7.95
CA PHE A 119 12.03 5.67 8.50
C PHE A 119 13.08 6.44 7.67
N GLY A 120 14.24 5.82 7.42
CA GLY A 120 15.29 6.42 6.58
C GLY A 120 14.80 6.67 5.15
N THR A 121 13.98 5.75 4.61
CA THR A 121 13.39 5.91 3.28
C THR A 121 12.42 7.11 3.24
N LEU A 122 11.57 7.31 4.23
CA LEU A 122 10.69 8.49 4.31
C LEU A 122 11.49 9.79 4.44
N ARG A 123 12.56 9.79 5.22
CA ARG A 123 13.45 10.96 5.31
C ARG A 123 14.14 11.27 3.99
N LEU A 124 14.60 10.26 3.28
CA LEU A 124 15.18 10.43 1.95
C LEU A 124 14.14 10.97 0.94
N ALA A 125 12.90 10.48 1.01
CA ALA A 125 11.80 10.93 0.14
C ALA A 125 11.56 12.46 0.24
N GLN A 126 11.80 13.08 1.40
CA GLN A 126 11.69 14.54 1.54
C GLN A 126 12.57 15.32 0.55
N ARG A 127 13.71 14.76 0.18
CA ARG A 127 14.67 15.41 -0.73
C ARG A 127 14.23 15.37 -2.19
N PHE A 128 13.27 14.50 -2.51
CA PHE A 128 12.63 14.42 -3.83
C PHE A 128 11.39 15.31 -3.94
N LEU A 129 10.89 15.84 -2.83
CA LEU A 129 9.72 16.71 -2.82
C LEU A 129 10.09 18.16 -3.12
N ARG A 130 9.28 18.82 -3.95
CA ARG A 130 9.31 20.28 -4.07
C ARG A 130 8.75 20.95 -2.81
N GLY A 131 8.92 22.26 -2.68
CA GLY A 131 8.24 23.04 -1.63
C GLY A 131 6.71 22.87 -1.73
N GLY A 132 6.07 22.46 -0.63
CA GLY A 132 4.64 22.16 -0.59
C GLY A 132 4.25 20.79 -1.18
N GLY A 133 5.21 19.95 -1.56
CA GLY A 133 4.95 18.58 -1.99
C GLY A 133 4.56 17.66 -0.82
N ALA A 134 3.95 16.51 -1.14
CA ALA A 134 3.45 15.56 -0.17
C ALA A 134 3.92 14.13 -0.43
N VAL A 135 3.99 13.32 0.62
CA VAL A 135 4.01 11.86 0.52
C VAL A 135 2.59 11.35 0.56
N VAL A 136 2.26 10.42 -0.33
CA VAL A 136 1.06 9.59 -0.26
C VAL A 136 1.52 8.15 -0.07
N ALA A 137 0.95 7.45 0.92
CA ALA A 137 1.33 6.05 1.18
C ALA A 137 0.12 5.21 1.55
N SER A 138 0.07 3.96 1.05
CA SER A 138 -0.83 2.93 1.57
C SER A 138 -0.06 1.87 2.32
N LEU A 139 -0.65 1.35 3.41
CA LEU A 139 -0.08 0.29 4.24
C LEU A 139 -1.17 -0.59 4.85
N PRO A 140 -0.94 -1.90 4.98
CA PRO A 140 -1.88 -2.82 5.60
C PRO A 140 -2.05 -2.57 7.11
N ASN A 141 -3.27 -2.75 7.59
CA ASN A 141 -3.63 -2.62 9.00
C ASN A 141 -3.56 -3.96 9.72
N VAL A 142 -2.48 -4.22 10.45
CA VAL A 142 -2.35 -5.44 11.27
C VAL A 142 -3.39 -5.52 12.41
N ALA A 143 -3.99 -4.39 12.80
CA ALA A 143 -5.04 -4.37 13.81
C ALA A 143 -6.45 -4.65 13.26
N HIS A 144 -6.58 -5.06 11.99
CA HIS A 144 -7.85 -5.48 11.40
C HIS A 144 -8.48 -6.65 12.20
N TRP A 145 -9.80 -6.70 12.28
CA TRP A 145 -10.53 -7.68 13.11
C TRP A 145 -10.16 -9.14 12.81
N THR A 146 -9.86 -9.48 11.55
CA THR A 146 -9.45 -10.85 11.16
C THR A 146 -8.12 -11.24 11.76
N VAL A 147 -7.15 -10.32 11.79
CA VAL A 147 -5.83 -10.55 12.38
C VAL A 147 -5.97 -10.67 13.90
N ARG A 148 -6.73 -9.75 14.54
CA ARG A 148 -6.99 -9.84 15.99
C ARG A 148 -7.63 -11.16 16.38
N LEU A 149 -8.60 -11.63 15.60
CA LEU A 149 -9.28 -12.90 15.87
C LEU A 149 -8.37 -14.11 15.72
N ASN A 150 -7.46 -14.08 14.74
CA ASN A 150 -6.44 -15.12 14.56
C ASN A 150 -5.44 -15.11 15.74
N LEU A 151 -4.97 -13.94 16.16
CA LEU A 151 -4.07 -13.80 17.30
C LEU A 151 -4.73 -14.30 18.61
N LEU A 152 -6.00 -14.02 18.83
CA LEU A 152 -6.77 -14.55 19.98
C LEU A 152 -6.87 -16.09 19.97
N ARG A 153 -6.75 -16.71 18.78
CA ARG A 153 -6.67 -18.17 18.61
C ARG A 153 -5.25 -18.73 18.61
N GLY A 154 -4.24 -17.90 18.95
CA GLY A 154 -2.82 -18.27 18.91
C GLY A 154 -2.26 -18.44 17.48
N ARG A 155 -2.86 -17.81 16.47
CA ARG A 155 -2.45 -17.94 15.06
C ARG A 155 -1.84 -16.66 14.55
N PHE A 156 -0.67 -16.79 13.90
CA PHE A 156 0.02 -15.74 13.16
C PHE A 156 0.49 -16.32 11.83
N ASP A 157 -0.48 -16.64 10.96
CA ASP A 157 -0.24 -17.40 9.74
C ASP A 157 0.12 -16.43 8.60
N TYR A 158 1.29 -16.64 7.98
CA TYR A 158 1.67 -15.92 6.78
C TYR A 158 0.80 -16.34 5.59
N GLN A 159 0.53 -15.39 4.71
CA GLN A 159 -0.34 -15.56 3.54
C GLN A 159 0.40 -15.15 2.26
N PRO A 160 0.01 -15.66 1.09
CA PRO A 160 0.62 -15.25 -0.17
C PRO A 160 0.26 -13.81 -0.58
N VAL A 161 -0.82 -13.24 -0.03
CA VAL A 161 -1.30 -11.87 -0.31
C VAL A 161 -2.02 -11.31 0.92
N GLY A 162 -2.09 -9.99 1.01
CA GLY A 162 -2.92 -9.29 1.99
C GLY A 162 -2.18 -8.83 3.23
N ILE A 163 -2.92 -8.59 4.32
CA ILE A 163 -2.37 -7.98 5.54
C ILE A 163 -1.20 -8.79 6.12
N MET A 164 -1.29 -10.12 6.04
CA MET A 164 -0.28 -11.05 6.55
C MET A 164 0.61 -11.61 5.44
N ASP A 165 0.84 -10.84 4.37
CA ASP A 165 1.71 -11.24 3.26
C ASP A 165 3.09 -11.66 3.79
N ALA A 166 3.59 -12.81 3.30
CA ALA A 166 4.84 -13.42 3.76
C ALA A 166 6.09 -12.58 3.45
N THR A 167 5.97 -11.59 2.57
CA THR A 167 7.07 -10.65 2.23
C THR A 167 7.08 -9.39 3.09
N HIS A 168 6.10 -9.20 4.00
CA HIS A 168 6.11 -8.08 4.93
C HIS A 168 7.19 -8.26 6.00
N LEU A 169 8.00 -7.24 6.18
CA LEU A 169 9.01 -7.14 7.23
C LEU A 169 8.54 -6.32 8.42
N ARG A 170 7.52 -5.48 8.22
CA ARG A 170 6.95 -4.57 9.22
C ARG A 170 5.43 -4.67 9.20
N TRP A 171 4.80 -4.50 10.36
CA TRP A 171 3.35 -4.45 10.52
C TRP A 171 2.95 -3.17 11.22
N PHE A 172 1.94 -2.50 10.67
CA PHE A 172 1.52 -1.20 11.16
C PHE A 172 0.08 -1.22 11.66
N THR A 173 -0.15 -0.51 12.76
CA THR A 173 -1.44 0.01 13.16
C THR A 173 -1.51 1.49 12.77
N VAL A 174 -2.68 2.12 12.77
CA VAL A 174 -2.78 3.57 12.52
C VAL A 174 -1.88 4.37 13.47
N ARG A 175 -1.79 3.96 14.74
CA ARG A 175 -0.96 4.63 15.73
C ARG A 175 0.54 4.56 15.39
N SER A 176 1.05 3.36 15.11
CA SER A 176 2.47 3.19 14.77
C SER A 176 2.82 3.83 13.42
N LEU A 177 1.86 3.86 12.50
CA LEU A 177 2.00 4.52 11.21
C LEU A 177 2.11 6.05 11.39
N HIS A 178 1.21 6.66 12.18
CA HIS A 178 1.30 8.09 12.51
C HIS A 178 2.62 8.43 13.20
N LEU A 179 3.07 7.58 14.13
CA LEU A 179 4.36 7.78 14.81
C LEU A 179 5.53 7.75 13.83
N LEU A 180 5.55 6.79 12.88
CA LEU A 180 6.58 6.70 11.85
C LEU A 180 6.67 7.99 11.03
N PHE A 181 5.53 8.52 10.55
CA PHE A 181 5.50 9.73 9.74
C PHE A 181 5.92 10.96 10.55
N THR A 182 5.40 11.12 11.78
CA THR A 182 5.75 12.25 12.65
C THR A 182 7.25 12.23 12.99
N GLN A 183 7.80 11.08 13.35
CA GLN A 183 9.24 10.95 13.62
C GLN A 183 10.11 11.21 12.38
N ALA A 184 9.60 10.94 11.19
CA ALA A 184 10.27 11.26 9.94
C ALA A 184 10.09 12.75 9.51
N ASN A 185 9.57 13.61 10.38
CA ASN A 185 9.30 15.03 10.16
C ASN A 185 8.24 15.30 9.06
N TYR A 186 7.16 14.52 9.11
CA TYR A 186 5.98 14.76 8.30
C TYR A 186 4.78 15.10 9.17
N ARG A 187 4.03 16.13 8.77
CA ARG A 187 2.70 16.45 9.29
C ARG A 187 1.66 15.69 8.47
N ILE A 188 0.90 14.83 9.13
CA ILE A 188 -0.18 14.09 8.48
C ILE A 188 -1.34 15.04 8.21
N VAL A 189 -1.75 15.13 6.96
CA VAL A 189 -2.85 15.97 6.49
C VAL A 189 -4.15 15.18 6.43
N GLU A 190 -4.08 13.94 5.97
CA GLU A 190 -5.25 13.09 5.77
C GLU A 190 -4.88 11.63 6.04
N THR A 191 -5.81 10.89 6.67
CA THR A 191 -5.75 9.43 6.82
C THR A 191 -7.11 8.85 6.48
N ARG A 192 -7.16 7.89 5.55
CA ARG A 192 -8.38 7.17 5.16
C ARG A 192 -8.14 5.67 5.23
N ALA A 193 -9.21 4.92 5.53
CA ALA A 193 -9.16 3.47 5.59
C ALA A 193 -9.89 2.86 4.39
N SER A 194 -9.29 1.83 3.77
CA SER A 194 -9.93 1.06 2.70
C SER A 194 -10.85 -0.03 3.27
N ALA A 195 -11.84 -0.45 2.48
CA ALA A 195 -12.83 -1.45 2.88
C ALA A 195 -12.30 -2.89 2.81
N GLY A 196 -11.37 -3.17 1.90
CA GLY A 196 -10.77 -4.49 1.72
C GLY A 196 -11.73 -5.55 1.16
N MET A 197 -12.61 -5.16 0.25
CA MET A 197 -13.57 -6.07 -0.40
C MET A 197 -12.93 -7.30 -1.06
N TRP A 198 -11.67 -7.19 -1.44
CA TRP A 198 -10.88 -8.25 -2.05
C TRP A 198 -10.41 -9.33 -1.06
N MET A 199 -10.47 -9.07 0.26
CA MET A 199 -10.03 -10.02 1.27
C MET A 199 -10.80 -11.35 1.17
N GLN A 200 -10.08 -12.46 1.31
CA GLN A 200 -10.66 -13.81 1.20
C GLN A 200 -11.82 -14.04 2.17
N VAL A 201 -11.77 -13.46 3.37
CA VAL A 201 -12.85 -13.58 4.36
C VAL A 201 -14.21 -13.14 3.80
N TYR A 202 -14.24 -12.13 2.93
CA TYR A 202 -15.45 -11.62 2.32
C TYR A 202 -15.88 -12.34 1.03
N GLN A 203 -15.10 -13.35 0.60
CA GLN A 203 -15.40 -14.18 -0.56
C GLN A 203 -16.04 -15.54 -0.18
N VAL A 204 -16.19 -15.82 1.11
CA VAL A 204 -16.72 -17.07 1.66
C VAL A 204 -17.99 -16.82 2.51
N PRO A 205 -18.78 -17.88 2.81
CA PRO A 205 -19.95 -17.74 3.69
C PRO A 205 -19.59 -17.18 5.08
N PRO A 206 -20.48 -16.37 5.69
CA PRO A 206 -21.79 -15.95 5.17
C PRO A 206 -21.73 -14.75 4.22
N TRP A 207 -20.58 -14.10 4.07
CA TRP A 207 -20.41 -12.83 3.38
C TRP A 207 -20.72 -12.92 1.88
N GLN A 208 -20.38 -14.03 1.23
CA GLN A 208 -20.67 -14.27 -0.20
C GLN A 208 -22.16 -14.25 -0.55
N TRP A 209 -23.05 -14.46 0.42
CA TRP A 209 -24.51 -14.43 0.21
C TRP A 209 -25.08 -13.00 0.21
N ILE A 210 -24.30 -12.02 0.65
CA ILE A 210 -24.70 -10.63 0.65
C ILE A 210 -24.42 -10.03 -0.74
N PRO A 211 -25.39 -9.35 -1.38
CA PRO A 211 -25.15 -8.67 -2.64
C PRO A 211 -23.92 -7.75 -2.56
N ARG A 212 -22.99 -7.85 -3.53
CA ARG A 212 -21.70 -7.14 -3.51
C ARG A 212 -21.82 -5.64 -3.24
N ARG A 213 -22.85 -4.99 -3.82
CA ARG A 213 -23.10 -3.55 -3.60
C ARG A 213 -23.47 -3.24 -2.14
N ALA A 214 -24.28 -4.10 -1.50
CA ALA A 214 -24.67 -3.94 -0.10
C ALA A 214 -23.48 -4.22 0.83
N LEU A 215 -22.74 -5.31 0.58
CA LEU A 215 -21.54 -5.64 1.34
C LEU A 215 -20.51 -4.51 1.29
N ARG A 216 -20.24 -3.94 0.11
CA ARG A 216 -19.34 -2.80 -0.05
C ARG A 216 -19.75 -1.61 0.82
N LYS A 217 -21.04 -1.23 0.80
CA LYS A 217 -21.55 -0.13 1.63
C LYS A 217 -21.35 -0.41 3.13
N VAL A 218 -21.62 -1.64 3.57
CA VAL A 218 -21.43 -2.05 4.97
C VAL A 218 -19.96 -2.00 5.37
N LEU A 219 -19.08 -2.61 4.59
CA LEU A 219 -17.64 -2.65 4.89
C LEU A 219 -17.04 -1.26 4.85
N HIS A 220 -17.39 -0.45 3.84
CA HIS A 220 -16.94 0.93 3.77
C HIS A 220 -17.42 1.74 4.97
N GLY A 221 -18.71 1.67 5.31
CA GLY A 221 -19.26 2.33 6.49
C GLY A 221 -18.58 1.89 7.79
N ALA A 222 -18.31 0.60 7.95
CA ALA A 222 -17.58 0.07 9.09
C ALA A 222 -16.13 0.57 9.16
N ALA A 223 -15.43 0.59 8.01
CA ALA A 223 -14.05 1.10 7.91
C ALA A 223 -13.98 2.61 8.22
N GLN A 224 -14.99 3.39 7.86
CA GLN A 224 -15.05 4.81 8.22
C GLN A 224 -15.41 5.02 9.70
N ALA A 225 -16.37 4.26 10.23
CA ALA A 225 -16.84 4.42 11.63
C ALA A 225 -15.81 3.90 12.66
N TRP A 226 -15.10 2.82 12.33
CA TRP A 226 -14.10 2.23 13.22
C TRP A 226 -12.88 1.73 12.43
N PRO A 227 -12.06 2.66 11.90
CA PRO A 227 -10.96 2.34 10.97
C PRO A 227 -9.91 1.42 11.58
N THR A 228 -9.67 1.49 12.90
CA THR A 228 -8.71 0.62 13.58
C THR A 228 -9.10 -0.85 13.62
N LEU A 229 -10.41 -1.15 13.47
CA LEU A 229 -10.92 -2.52 13.52
C LEU A 229 -11.30 -3.05 12.15
N PHE A 230 -11.92 -2.21 11.31
CA PHE A 230 -12.50 -2.63 10.03
C PHE A 230 -11.76 -2.12 8.81
N GLY A 231 -10.87 -1.14 8.96
CA GLY A 231 -10.01 -0.70 7.86
C GLY A 231 -9.01 -1.80 7.47
N CYS A 232 -8.98 -2.16 6.19
CA CYS A 232 -8.06 -3.16 5.66
C CYS A 232 -6.66 -2.56 5.50
N GLN A 233 -6.58 -1.39 4.87
CA GLN A 233 -5.35 -0.62 4.68
C GLN A 233 -5.61 0.82 5.09
N TYR A 234 -4.54 1.53 5.44
CA TYR A 234 -4.58 2.98 5.60
C TYR A 234 -3.92 3.63 4.41
N VAL A 235 -4.55 4.67 3.89
CA VAL A 235 -3.95 5.59 2.92
C VAL A 235 -3.73 6.92 3.64
N ILE A 236 -2.48 7.39 3.63
CA ILE A 236 -2.06 8.62 4.29
C ILE A 236 -1.55 9.61 3.25
N ARG A 237 -1.96 10.87 3.40
CA ARG A 237 -1.30 12.03 2.79
C ARG A 237 -0.61 12.83 3.87
N ALA A 238 0.69 13.06 3.70
CA ALA A 238 1.50 13.79 4.66
C ALA A 238 2.41 14.79 3.95
N GLU A 239 2.58 15.96 4.56
CA GLU A 239 3.42 17.04 4.07
C GLU A 239 4.66 17.17 4.95
N ARG A 240 5.75 17.66 4.38
CA ARG A 240 6.97 17.94 5.14
C ARG A 240 6.65 18.98 6.24
N GLU A 241 7.05 18.68 7.46
CA GLU A 241 7.03 19.67 8.54
C GLU A 241 8.19 20.66 8.32
N LEU A 242 7.89 21.97 8.35
CA LEU A 242 8.86 23.03 8.08
C LEU A 242 9.77 23.29 9.28
#